data_d3e341c7a0554cafa028f31c07cc2064
#
_entry.id   d3e341c7a0554cafa028f31c07cc2064
#
_cell.length_a   1.000
_cell.length_b   1.000
_cell.length_c   1.000
_cell.angle_alpha   90.00
_cell.angle_beta   90.00
_cell.angle_gamma   90.00
#
_symmetry.space_group_name_H-M   'P 1'
#
loop_
_entity.id
_entity.type
_entity.pdbx_description
1 polymer ?
#
loop_
_entity_poly.entity_id
_entity_poly.type
_entity_poly.pdbx_seq_one_letter_code
_entity_poly.pdbx_strand_id
1 'polypeptide(L)'
;MKDGQYILVVNGPNLNLLGRRQPEIYGGDTLTEIEEWLESTTDCRLVFMQSNSEGAIIDALHSHGFDAACAGIVLNAGAYTHY
;
A
#
# COMPACT_ATOMS: atom_id res chain seq x y z
N MET A 1 7.75 -17.03 5.88
CA MET A 1 7.74 -15.89 6.81
C MET A 1 7.46 -16.41 8.20
N LYS A 2 8.09 -15.84 9.21
CA LYS A 2 7.88 -16.26 10.61
C LYS A 2 6.56 -15.77 11.14
N ASP A 3 6.00 -16.48 12.13
CA ASP A 3 4.78 -16.03 12.82
C ASP A 3 4.99 -14.66 13.43
N GLY A 4 3.98 -13.83 13.34
CA GLY A 4 4.01 -12.46 13.85
C GLY A 4 4.67 -11.46 12.93
N GLN A 5 5.27 -11.90 11.83
CA GLN A 5 5.82 -10.98 10.82
C GLN A 5 4.72 -10.52 9.85
N TYR A 6 4.96 -9.39 9.23
CA TYR A 6 4.05 -8.81 8.25
C TYR A 6 4.82 -8.14 7.12
N ILE A 7 4.13 -7.89 6.02
CA ILE A 7 4.62 -7.07 4.93
C ILE A 7 3.80 -5.78 4.93
N LEU A 8 4.49 -4.65 4.95
CA LEU A 8 3.83 -3.34 4.82
C LEU A 8 3.64 -3.02 3.34
N VAL A 9 2.41 -2.70 2.97
CA VAL A 9 2.09 -2.23 1.62
C VAL A 9 1.73 -0.75 1.73
N VAL A 10 2.57 0.10 1.17
CA VAL A 10 2.39 1.55 1.20
C VAL A 10 1.91 2.03 -0.16
N ASN A 11 0.74 2.65 -0.17
CA ASN A 11 0.14 3.23 -1.35
C ASN A 11 0.22 4.74 -1.29
N GLY A 12 0.83 5.34 -2.29
CA GLY A 12 1.09 6.77 -2.36
C GLY A 12 -0.09 7.62 -2.82
N PRO A 13 0.18 8.88 -3.20
CA PRO A 13 -0.86 9.85 -3.48
C PRO A 13 -1.84 9.43 -4.56
N ASN A 14 -3.09 9.78 -4.33
CA ASN A 14 -4.23 9.60 -5.23
C ASN A 14 -4.66 8.15 -5.45
N LEU A 15 -3.96 7.17 -4.88
CA LEU A 15 -4.37 5.76 -5.02
C LEU A 15 -5.68 5.47 -4.30
N ASN A 16 -6.04 6.28 -3.29
CA ASN A 16 -7.35 6.22 -2.66
C ASN A 16 -8.50 6.60 -3.60
N LEU A 17 -8.19 7.18 -4.77
CA LEU A 17 -9.18 7.56 -5.78
C LEU A 17 -9.40 6.49 -6.85
N LEU A 18 -8.70 5.36 -6.77
CA LEU A 18 -8.87 4.27 -7.74
C LEU A 18 -10.32 3.83 -7.79
N GLY A 19 -10.81 3.63 -9.01
CA GLY A 19 -12.17 3.20 -9.26
C GLY A 19 -13.25 4.25 -9.03
N ARG A 20 -12.88 5.43 -8.54
CA ARG A 20 -13.83 6.51 -8.22
C ARG A 20 -13.86 7.62 -9.26
N ARG A 21 -12.87 7.67 -10.14
CA ARG A 21 -12.75 8.70 -11.19
C ARG A 21 -12.63 8.03 -12.53
N GLN A 22 -13.59 8.34 -13.44
CA GLN A 22 -13.55 7.88 -14.82
C GLN A 22 -13.20 6.37 -14.91
N PRO A 23 -14.04 5.48 -14.30
CA PRO A 23 -13.76 4.05 -14.30
C PRO A 23 -13.61 3.46 -15.70
N GLU A 24 -14.28 4.02 -16.68
CA GLU A 24 -14.20 3.61 -18.07
C GLU A 24 -12.83 3.83 -18.70
N ILE A 25 -12.00 4.69 -18.09
CA ILE A 25 -10.63 4.99 -18.55
C ILE A 25 -9.58 4.28 -17.68
N TYR A 26 -9.77 4.32 -16.35
CA TYR A 26 -8.77 3.90 -15.38
C TYR A 26 -9.07 2.57 -14.71
N GLY A 27 -10.17 1.93 -15.07
CA GLY A 27 -10.66 0.70 -14.42
C GLY A 27 -11.58 1.00 -13.24
N GLY A 28 -12.33 -0.01 -12.82
CA GLY A 28 -13.38 0.11 -11.82
C GLY A 28 -13.00 -0.30 -10.41
N ASP A 29 -11.85 -0.95 -10.21
CA ASP A 29 -11.48 -1.47 -8.89
C ASP A 29 -11.01 -0.35 -7.97
N THR A 30 -11.59 -0.30 -6.77
CA THR A 30 -11.14 0.63 -5.73
C THR A 30 -9.88 0.10 -5.07
N LEU A 31 -9.17 0.98 -4.34
CA LEU A 31 -8.01 0.55 -3.56
C LEU A 31 -8.39 -0.54 -2.54
N THR A 32 -9.53 -0.39 -1.87
CA THR A 32 -10.01 -1.39 -0.90
C THR A 32 -10.21 -2.76 -1.56
N GLU A 33 -10.80 -2.79 -2.74
CA GLU A 33 -11.01 -4.04 -3.48
C GLU A 33 -9.69 -4.70 -3.86
N ILE A 34 -8.71 -3.90 -4.27
CA ILE A 34 -7.37 -4.39 -4.60
C ILE A 34 -6.69 -4.96 -3.35
N GLU A 35 -6.80 -4.27 -2.22
CA GLU A 35 -6.26 -4.74 -0.95
C GLU A 35 -6.88 -6.07 -0.52
N GLU A 36 -8.22 -6.17 -0.62
CA GLU A 36 -8.93 -7.41 -0.31
C GLU A 36 -8.48 -8.56 -1.21
N TRP A 37 -8.30 -8.28 -2.50
CA TRP A 37 -7.82 -9.28 -3.45
C TRP A 37 -6.42 -9.75 -3.08
N LEU A 38 -5.52 -8.82 -2.75
CA LEU A 38 -4.16 -9.17 -2.35
C LEU A 38 -4.18 -10.06 -1.09
N GLU A 39 -4.97 -9.72 -0.10
CA GLU A 39 -5.09 -10.53 1.11
C GLU A 39 -5.59 -11.95 0.82
N SER A 40 -6.48 -12.09 -0.17
CA SER A 40 -7.03 -13.38 -0.54
C SER A 40 -6.07 -14.26 -1.33
N THR A 41 -5.02 -13.68 -1.93
CA THR A 41 -4.07 -14.38 -2.79
C THR A 41 -2.79 -14.81 -2.07
N THR A 42 -2.59 -14.42 -0.83
CA THR A 42 -1.37 -14.73 -0.08
C THR A 42 -1.69 -15.15 1.35
N ASP A 43 -0.86 -16.03 1.90
CA ASP A 43 -0.90 -16.39 3.31
C ASP A 43 -0.10 -15.41 4.18
N CYS A 44 0.63 -14.49 3.56
CA CYS A 44 1.37 -13.47 4.28
C CYS A 44 0.42 -12.48 4.95
N ARG A 45 0.76 -12.08 6.18
CA ARG A 45 0.04 -10.99 6.83
C ARG A 45 0.44 -9.67 6.15
N LEU A 46 -0.56 -8.95 5.65
CA LEU A 46 -0.35 -7.65 5.00
C LEU A 46 -0.88 -6.53 5.89
N VAL A 47 -0.12 -5.46 5.98
CA VAL A 47 -0.54 -4.23 6.65
C VAL A 47 -0.54 -3.14 5.58
N PHE A 48 -1.66 -2.47 5.40
CA PHE A 48 -1.82 -1.47 4.35
C PHE A 48 -1.78 -0.07 4.93
N MET A 49 -1.13 0.83 4.21
CA MET A 49 -1.12 2.25 4.48
C MET A 49 -1.31 2.99 3.17
N GLN A 50 -2.15 4.01 3.18
CA GLN A 50 -2.29 4.93 2.05
C GLN A 50 -2.15 6.35 2.57
N SER A 51 -1.40 7.19 1.87
CA SER A 51 -1.27 8.59 2.23
C SER A 51 -0.94 9.43 1.00
N ASN A 52 -1.44 10.66 1.02
CA ASN A 52 -1.10 11.68 0.04
C ASN A 52 0.07 12.56 0.54
N SER A 53 0.55 12.31 1.75
CA SER A 53 1.62 13.08 2.37
C SER A 53 2.94 12.35 2.23
N GLU A 54 3.90 12.97 1.54
CA GLU A 54 5.25 12.44 1.42
C GLU A 54 5.91 12.25 2.79
N GLY A 55 5.75 13.23 3.69
CA GLY A 55 6.31 13.15 5.03
C GLY A 55 5.75 11.98 5.82
N ALA A 56 4.44 11.74 5.74
CA ALA A 56 3.82 10.60 6.42
C ALA A 56 4.31 9.27 5.87
N ILE A 57 4.53 9.17 4.57
CA ILE A 57 5.06 7.96 3.94
C ILE A 57 6.51 7.72 4.39
N ILE A 58 7.34 8.76 4.40
CA ILE A 58 8.72 8.65 4.85
C ILE A 58 8.77 8.22 6.31
N ASP A 59 7.95 8.81 7.17
CA ASP A 59 7.88 8.43 8.58
C ASP A 59 7.46 6.96 8.75
N ALA A 60 6.51 6.50 7.95
CA ALA A 60 6.08 5.10 7.97
C ALA A 60 7.21 4.16 7.53
N LEU A 61 7.95 4.52 6.48
CA LEU A 61 9.09 3.72 6.02
C LEU A 61 10.17 3.61 7.09
N HIS A 62 10.45 4.70 7.80
CA HIS A 62 11.41 4.67 8.90
C HIS A 62 10.91 3.82 10.07
N SER A 63 9.68 4.05 10.51
CA SER A 63 9.09 3.35 11.65
C SER A 63 9.03 1.85 11.42
N HIS A 64 8.49 1.42 10.28
CA HIS A 64 8.34 0.00 9.96
C HIS A 64 9.67 -0.63 9.54
N GLY A 65 10.57 0.14 8.93
CA GLY A 65 11.89 -0.36 8.54
C GLY A 65 12.75 -0.80 9.71
N PHE A 66 12.53 -0.22 10.89
CA PHE A 66 13.22 -0.61 12.12
C PHE A 66 12.44 -1.63 12.95
N ASP A 67 11.24 -2.00 12.53
CA ASP A 67 10.44 -3.00 13.23
C ASP A 67 10.87 -4.41 12.79
N ALA A 68 11.38 -5.20 13.72
CA ALA A 68 11.83 -6.57 13.43
C ALA A 68 10.68 -7.47 12.93
N ALA A 69 9.43 -7.13 13.25
CA ALA A 69 8.27 -7.87 12.76
C ALA A 69 7.94 -7.55 11.30
N CYS A 70 8.46 -6.45 10.76
CA CYS A 70 8.25 -6.10 9.37
C CYS A 70 9.23 -6.87 8.49
N ALA A 71 8.74 -7.85 7.76
CA ALA A 71 9.56 -8.69 6.90
C ALA A 71 9.91 -8.02 5.57
N GLY A 72 9.15 -7.02 5.18
CA GLY A 72 9.41 -6.28 3.94
C GLY A 72 8.41 -5.16 3.72
N ILE A 73 8.72 -4.30 2.78
CA ILE A 73 7.90 -3.15 2.42
C ILE A 73 7.71 -3.14 0.91
N VAL A 74 6.46 -3.06 0.48
CA VAL A 74 6.10 -2.85 -0.92
C VAL A 74 5.61 -1.41 -1.04
N LEU A 75 6.28 -0.62 -1.86
CA LEU A 75 5.92 0.78 -2.07
C LEU A 75 5.33 0.96 -3.47
N ASN A 76 4.08 1.38 -3.51
CA ASN A 76 3.45 1.87 -4.73
C ASN A 76 3.43 3.39 -4.66
N ALA A 77 4.35 4.02 -5.38
CA ALA A 77 4.57 5.46 -5.26
C ALA A 77 3.42 6.32 -5.81
N GLY A 78 2.57 5.75 -6.65
CA GLY A 78 1.45 6.51 -7.19
C GLY A 78 1.91 7.74 -7.97
N ALA A 79 1.37 8.91 -7.61
CA ALA A 79 1.68 10.15 -8.31
C ALA A 79 3.14 10.59 -8.19
N TYR A 80 3.90 10.08 -7.22
CA TYR A 80 5.32 10.45 -7.09
C TYR A 80 6.16 9.96 -8.27
N THR A 81 5.70 9.00 -9.03
CA THR A 81 6.41 8.52 -10.22
C THR A 81 6.42 9.53 -11.36
N HIS A 82 5.64 10.61 -11.24
CA HIS A 82 5.52 11.65 -12.26
C HIS A 82 6.36 12.89 -11.97
N TYR A 83 7.14 12.88 -10.92
CA TYR A 83 7.97 14.03 -10.52
C TYR A 83 9.45 13.76 -10.67
#